data_38adeba4eec62ed6edfb2ec2b94b1746
#
_entry.id   38adeba4eec62ed6edfb2ec2b94b1746
#
_cell.length_a   1.000
_cell.length_b   1.000
_cell.length_c   1.000
_cell.angle_alpha   90.00
_cell.angle_beta   90.00
_cell.angle_gamma   90.00
#
_symmetry.space_group_name_H-M   'P 1'
#
loop_
_entity.id
_entity.type
_entity.pdbx_description
1 polymer ?
#
loop_
_entity_poly.entity_id
_entity_poly.type
_entity_poly.pdbx_seq_one_letter_code
_entity_poly.pdbx_strand_id
1 'polypeptide(L)'
;MVSVTGCAVLAMTATLAGALAGNAMAQTPDAGCALPSEPEGIPAALDAAISGPADKDRGCMKALLIPDARMLFASLGADGTSSYRLETVDEWIARVKARGRARLEERQLKFHIERYGNIADLWSSYALHSDGKQVARGINSIQAIKDAGGWRVSSIMVQAESATAPLPKEYLP
;
A
#
# COMPACT_ATOMS: atom_id res chain seq x y z
N MET A 1 -9.13 -73.37 -41.99
CA MET A 1 -9.06 -73.09 -40.56
C MET A 1 -8.76 -71.62 -40.41
N VAL A 2 -9.76 -70.82 -40.05
CA VAL A 2 -9.68 -69.37 -40.02
C VAL A 2 -9.57 -68.95 -38.56
N SER A 3 -8.47 -68.29 -38.20
CA SER A 3 -8.27 -67.71 -36.86
C SER A 3 -8.67 -66.25 -36.88
N VAL A 4 -9.62 -65.85 -36.03
CA VAL A 4 -10.12 -64.49 -35.90
C VAL A 4 -9.37 -63.80 -34.80
N THR A 5 -8.59 -62.77 -35.11
CA THR A 5 -7.85 -61.92 -34.15
C THR A 5 -8.71 -60.82 -33.66
N GLY A 6 -8.97 -60.79 -32.35
CA GLY A 6 -9.76 -59.75 -31.66
C GLY A 6 -9.02 -58.41 -31.60
N CYS A 7 -9.73 -57.37 -31.95
CA CYS A 7 -9.27 -55.96 -31.84
C CYS A 7 -9.71 -55.41 -30.49
N ALA A 8 -8.74 -55.11 -29.61
CA ALA A 8 -8.98 -54.45 -28.30
C ALA A 8 -9.08 -52.94 -28.54
N VAL A 9 -10.23 -52.35 -28.23
CA VAL A 9 -10.43 -50.90 -28.23
C VAL A 9 -10.00 -50.34 -26.86
N LEU A 10 -8.91 -49.55 -26.86
CA LEU A 10 -8.47 -48.80 -25.71
C LEU A 10 -9.32 -47.54 -25.59
N ALA A 11 -10.15 -47.45 -24.56
CA ALA A 11 -10.86 -46.22 -24.21
C ALA A 11 -9.90 -45.29 -23.43
N MET A 12 -9.51 -44.19 -24.03
CA MET A 12 -8.82 -43.10 -23.36
C MET A 12 -9.83 -42.24 -22.61
N THR A 13 -9.81 -42.31 -21.28
CA THR A 13 -10.52 -41.36 -20.42
C THR A 13 -9.69 -40.10 -20.26
N ALA A 14 -10.12 -39.00 -20.88
CA ALA A 14 -9.54 -37.68 -20.70
C ALA A 14 -10.05 -37.11 -19.37
N THR A 15 -9.19 -37.03 -18.37
CA THR A 15 -9.43 -36.27 -17.14
C THR A 15 -9.28 -34.77 -17.42
N LEU A 16 -10.40 -34.04 -17.45
CA LEU A 16 -10.39 -32.57 -17.42
C LEU A 16 -9.92 -32.14 -16.03
N ALA A 17 -8.70 -31.65 -15.94
CA ALA A 17 -8.22 -30.87 -14.79
C ALA A 17 -8.87 -29.48 -14.85
N GLY A 18 -9.91 -29.27 -14.07
CA GLY A 18 -10.51 -27.94 -13.88
C GLY A 18 -9.53 -27.03 -13.16
N ALA A 19 -8.98 -26.05 -13.87
CA ALA A 19 -8.24 -24.94 -13.26
C ALA A 19 -9.24 -24.09 -12.47
N LEU A 20 -9.17 -24.16 -11.13
CA LEU A 20 -9.82 -23.20 -10.25
C LEU A 20 -9.07 -21.85 -10.40
N ALA A 21 -9.54 -21.02 -11.33
CA ALA A 21 -9.19 -19.62 -11.35
C ALA A 21 -9.78 -18.99 -10.09
N GLY A 22 -8.92 -18.80 -9.07
CA GLY A 22 -9.27 -18.02 -7.90
C GLY A 22 -9.61 -16.60 -8.34
N ASN A 23 -10.89 -16.25 -8.38
CA ASN A 23 -11.32 -14.87 -8.52
C ASN A 23 -10.85 -14.12 -7.28
N ALA A 24 -9.77 -13.34 -7.40
CA ALA A 24 -9.47 -12.29 -6.45
C ALA A 24 -10.67 -11.32 -6.49
N MET A 25 -11.55 -11.42 -5.52
CA MET A 25 -12.65 -10.48 -5.36
C MET A 25 -12.06 -9.11 -5.13
N ALA A 26 -12.20 -8.22 -6.12
CA ALA A 26 -11.97 -6.80 -5.93
C ALA A 26 -12.89 -6.34 -4.80
N GLN A 27 -12.30 -5.93 -3.66
CA GLN A 27 -13.08 -5.35 -2.58
C GLN A 27 -13.73 -4.06 -3.11
N THR A 28 -15.05 -3.99 -3.09
CA THR A 28 -15.78 -2.75 -3.36
C THR A 28 -15.33 -1.72 -2.32
N PRO A 29 -14.90 -0.51 -2.74
CA PRO A 29 -14.55 0.55 -1.80
C PRO A 29 -15.75 0.85 -0.90
N ASP A 30 -15.50 1.05 0.37
CA ASP A 30 -16.49 1.58 1.31
C ASP A 30 -17.09 2.88 0.72
N ALA A 31 -18.40 3.05 0.77
CA ALA A 31 -19.16 4.06 0.00
C ALA A 31 -18.75 5.54 0.25
N GLY A 32 -17.72 5.78 1.05
CA GLY A 32 -17.15 7.09 1.35
C GLY A 32 -15.68 7.31 0.93
N CYS A 33 -14.99 6.28 0.40
CA CYS A 33 -13.57 6.34 0.09
C CYS A 33 -13.34 6.35 -1.43
N ALA A 34 -13.42 7.53 -2.05
CA ALA A 34 -13.10 7.68 -3.47
C ALA A 34 -11.61 7.42 -3.71
N LEU A 35 -11.30 6.49 -4.63
CA LEU A 35 -9.94 6.27 -5.08
C LEU A 35 -9.51 7.37 -6.07
N PRO A 36 -8.25 7.78 -6.08
CA PRO A 36 -7.74 8.73 -7.06
C PRO A 36 -7.92 8.20 -8.48
N SER A 37 -8.41 9.04 -9.39
CA SER A 37 -8.49 8.74 -10.83
C SER A 37 -7.12 8.83 -11.52
N GLU A 38 -6.23 9.65 -10.97
CA GLU A 38 -4.84 9.86 -11.41
C GLU A 38 -3.88 9.72 -10.22
N PRO A 39 -2.61 9.32 -10.45
CA PRO A 39 -1.68 9.04 -9.35
C PRO A 39 -1.31 10.29 -8.54
N GLU A 40 -1.45 11.49 -9.11
CA GLU A 40 -1.26 12.78 -8.43
C GLU A 40 -2.25 12.99 -7.27
N GLY A 41 -3.35 12.27 -7.25
CA GLY A 41 -4.31 12.30 -6.15
C GLY A 41 -3.92 11.43 -4.94
N ILE A 42 -2.94 10.53 -5.09
CA ILE A 42 -2.51 9.62 -4.01
C ILE A 42 -2.00 10.37 -2.78
N PRO A 43 -1.15 11.42 -2.89
CA PRO A 43 -0.70 12.18 -1.73
C PRO A 43 -1.85 12.73 -0.88
N ALA A 44 -2.82 13.38 -1.51
CA ALA A 44 -3.98 13.92 -0.81
C ALA A 44 -4.88 12.83 -0.20
N ALA A 45 -5.03 11.69 -0.88
CA ALA A 45 -5.79 10.55 -0.36
C ALA A 45 -5.11 9.92 0.88
N LEU A 46 -3.78 9.84 0.89
CA LEU A 46 -3.00 9.40 2.06
C LEU A 46 -3.17 10.38 3.23
N ASP A 47 -3.00 11.68 3.01
CA ASP A 47 -3.19 12.70 4.02
C ASP A 47 -4.58 12.59 4.67
N ALA A 48 -5.62 12.45 3.85
CA ALA A 48 -6.99 12.29 4.32
C ALA A 48 -7.21 10.97 5.08
N ALA A 49 -6.62 9.86 4.63
CA ALA A 49 -6.77 8.55 5.27
C ALA A 49 -6.04 8.46 6.62
N ILE A 50 -4.87 9.08 6.74
CA ILE A 50 -4.03 9.07 7.93
C ILE A 50 -4.53 10.07 8.98
N SER A 51 -4.90 11.29 8.57
CA SER A 51 -5.21 12.39 9.48
C SER A 51 -6.54 12.19 10.22
N GLY A 52 -6.57 12.61 11.46
CA GLY A 52 -7.74 12.54 12.36
C GLY A 52 -7.40 12.03 13.76
N PRO A 53 -8.39 11.95 14.66
CA PRO A 53 -8.20 11.39 16.00
C PRO A 53 -7.79 9.91 15.92
N ALA A 54 -7.15 9.38 16.96
CA ALA A 54 -6.62 8.02 16.97
C ALA A 54 -7.70 6.94 16.79
N ASP A 55 -8.91 7.22 17.27
CA ASP A 55 -10.09 6.35 17.16
C ASP A 55 -10.87 6.52 15.85
N LYS A 56 -10.43 7.42 14.95
CA LYS A 56 -11.04 7.56 13.62
C LYS A 56 -11.08 6.20 12.90
N ASP A 57 -12.19 5.94 12.25
CA ASP A 57 -12.25 4.86 11.28
C ASP A 57 -11.29 5.15 10.12
N ARG A 58 -10.42 4.19 9.84
CA ARG A 58 -9.42 4.25 8.76
C ARG A 58 -9.70 3.25 7.64
N GLY A 59 -10.98 2.95 7.43
CA GLY A 59 -11.43 2.14 6.29
C GLY A 59 -10.90 2.67 4.95
N CYS A 60 -10.82 4.01 4.80
CA CYS A 60 -10.25 4.61 3.60
C CYS A 60 -8.76 4.29 3.39
N MET A 61 -7.99 4.07 4.46
CA MET A 61 -6.62 3.57 4.30
C MET A 61 -6.60 2.15 3.70
N LYS A 62 -7.49 1.28 4.16
CA LYS A 62 -7.65 -0.06 3.57
C LYS A 62 -8.13 -0.02 2.12
N ALA A 63 -9.06 0.90 1.80
CA ALA A 63 -9.55 1.06 0.44
C ALA A 63 -8.47 1.59 -0.52
N LEU A 64 -7.61 2.49 -0.04
CA LEU A 64 -6.52 3.07 -0.83
C LEU A 64 -5.39 2.07 -1.09
N LEU A 65 -5.16 1.10 -0.22
CA LEU A 65 -4.14 0.07 -0.40
C LEU A 65 -4.74 -1.17 -1.09
N ILE A 66 -3.93 -1.86 -1.91
CA ILE A 66 -4.33 -3.18 -2.41
C ILE A 66 -4.36 -4.19 -1.25
N PRO A 67 -5.12 -5.30 -1.37
CA PRO A 67 -4.98 -6.43 -0.46
C PRO A 67 -3.50 -6.87 -0.39
N ASP A 68 -3.03 -7.21 0.79
CA ASP A 68 -1.63 -7.62 1.06
C ASP A 68 -0.55 -6.54 0.84
N ALA A 69 -0.92 -5.28 0.61
CA ALA A 69 0.04 -4.18 0.61
C ALA A 69 0.87 -4.16 1.89
N ARG A 70 2.13 -3.76 1.78
CA ARG A 70 3.06 -3.68 2.91
C ARG A 70 3.51 -2.25 3.16
N MET A 71 3.60 -1.93 4.44
CA MET A 71 4.13 -0.66 4.92
C MET A 71 5.44 -0.94 5.65
N LEU A 72 6.54 -0.46 5.10
CA LEU A 72 7.87 -0.61 5.68
C LEU A 72 8.30 0.72 6.32
N PHE A 73 8.61 0.69 7.59
CA PHE A 73 9.12 1.85 8.35
C PHE A 73 10.60 1.64 8.61
N ALA A 74 11.42 2.34 7.84
CA ALA A 74 12.87 2.33 7.98
C ALA A 74 13.31 3.35 9.04
N SER A 75 14.39 3.04 9.73
CA SER A 75 15.02 3.92 10.72
C SER A 75 16.54 3.85 10.58
N LEU A 76 17.19 4.99 10.71
CA LEU A 76 18.64 5.11 10.75
C LEU A 76 19.04 5.73 12.10
N GLY A 77 19.75 4.96 12.92
CA GLY A 77 20.25 5.39 14.21
C GLY A 77 21.37 6.43 14.09
N ALA A 78 21.67 7.12 15.17
CA ALA A 78 22.75 8.10 15.22
C ALA A 78 24.14 7.47 15.00
N ASP A 79 24.27 6.19 15.28
CA ASP A 79 25.47 5.37 15.05
C ASP A 79 25.55 4.79 13.61
N GLY A 80 24.59 5.11 12.75
CA GLY A 80 24.47 4.58 11.40
C GLY A 80 23.80 3.20 11.32
N THR A 81 23.35 2.63 12.44
CA THR A 81 22.64 1.34 12.44
C THR A 81 21.29 1.46 11.74
N SER A 82 21.08 0.63 10.70
CA SER A 82 19.80 0.53 10.01
C SER A 82 18.91 -0.51 10.66
N SER A 83 17.62 -0.18 10.77
CA SER A 83 16.57 -1.12 11.15
C SER A 83 15.30 -0.84 10.38
N TYR A 84 14.38 -1.80 10.33
CA TYR A 84 13.07 -1.61 9.73
C TYR A 84 12.01 -2.41 10.46
N ARG A 85 10.76 -1.96 10.32
CA ARG A 85 9.56 -2.67 10.73
C ARG A 85 8.63 -2.79 9.54
N LEU A 86 8.14 -4.00 9.29
CA LEU A 86 7.16 -4.28 8.25
C LEU A 86 5.79 -4.46 8.91
N GLU A 87 4.79 -3.78 8.39
CA GLU A 87 3.41 -3.85 8.89
C GLU A 87 2.42 -4.06 7.73
N THR A 88 1.34 -4.76 8.01
CA THR A 88 0.10 -4.71 7.23
C THR A 88 -0.66 -3.42 7.56
N VAL A 89 -1.65 -3.07 6.73
CA VAL A 89 -2.50 -1.92 7.03
C VAL A 89 -3.28 -2.09 8.35
N ASP A 90 -3.68 -3.32 8.68
CA ASP A 90 -4.40 -3.60 9.94
C ASP A 90 -3.52 -3.42 11.17
N GLU A 91 -2.28 -3.88 11.12
CA GLU A 91 -1.29 -3.67 12.19
C GLU A 91 -1.00 -2.18 12.38
N TRP A 92 -0.85 -1.43 11.28
CA TRP A 92 -0.67 0.01 11.34
C TRP A 92 -1.88 0.71 11.99
N ILE A 93 -3.12 0.36 11.59
CA ILE A 93 -4.34 0.91 12.18
C ILE A 93 -4.40 0.60 13.68
N ALA A 94 -4.11 -0.64 14.08
CA ALA A 94 -4.09 -1.04 15.48
C ALA A 94 -3.07 -0.22 16.28
N ARG A 95 -1.87 -0.03 15.74
CA ARG A 95 -0.82 0.79 16.36
C ARG A 95 -1.22 2.25 16.49
N VAL A 96 -1.91 2.81 15.49
CA VAL A 96 -2.42 4.20 15.58
C VAL A 96 -3.48 4.30 16.68
N LYS A 97 -4.43 3.37 16.75
CA LYS A 97 -5.47 3.33 17.79
C LYS A 97 -4.87 3.24 19.20
N ALA A 98 -3.78 2.50 19.37
CA ALA A 98 -3.10 2.35 20.66
C ALA A 98 -2.47 3.66 21.18
N ARG A 99 -2.37 4.72 20.35
CA ARG A 99 -1.91 6.06 20.78
C ARG A 99 -2.92 6.85 21.61
N GLY A 100 -4.10 6.28 21.85
CA GLY A 100 -5.14 6.89 22.67
C GLY A 100 -5.92 7.97 21.93
N ARG A 101 -5.98 9.20 22.48
CA ARG A 101 -6.80 10.30 21.93
C ARG A 101 -6.01 11.26 21.03
N ALA A 102 -4.73 11.07 20.86
CA ALA A 102 -3.88 11.98 20.09
C ALA A 102 -4.38 12.10 18.64
N ARG A 103 -4.55 13.35 18.17
CA ARG A 103 -4.93 13.64 16.80
C ARG A 103 -3.68 13.62 15.92
N LEU A 104 -3.69 12.84 14.86
CA LEU A 104 -2.66 12.86 13.82
C LEU A 104 -3.07 13.80 12.69
N GLU A 105 -2.09 14.51 12.14
CA GLU A 105 -2.23 15.32 10.93
C GLU A 105 -0.99 15.08 10.08
N GLU A 106 -1.17 14.37 8.96
CA GLU A 106 -0.11 14.17 7.97
C GLU A 106 -0.34 15.10 6.79
N ARG A 107 0.75 15.61 6.23
CA ARG A 107 0.75 16.38 5.00
C ARG A 107 1.91 15.95 4.13
N GLN A 108 1.62 15.63 2.89
CA GLN A 108 2.66 15.51 1.88
C GLN A 108 3.09 16.92 1.48
N LEU A 109 4.41 17.19 1.54
CA LEU A 109 4.96 18.54 1.35
C LEU A 109 5.34 18.78 -0.12
N LYS A 110 6.14 17.87 -0.67
CA LYS A 110 6.53 17.84 -2.09
C LYS A 110 6.53 16.41 -2.57
N PHE A 111 6.23 16.21 -3.84
CA PHE A 111 6.29 14.87 -4.43
C PHE A 111 6.72 14.93 -5.89
N HIS A 112 7.35 13.86 -6.32
CA HIS A 112 7.65 13.54 -7.70
C HIS A 112 7.00 12.22 -8.06
N ILE A 113 6.46 12.11 -9.27
CA ILE A 113 5.77 10.91 -9.76
C ILE A 113 6.38 10.51 -11.09
N GLU A 114 6.69 9.22 -11.21
CA GLU A 114 6.97 8.57 -12.47
C GLU A 114 5.87 7.57 -12.78
N ARG A 115 5.41 7.55 -14.02
CA ARG A 115 4.29 6.69 -14.43
C ARG A 115 4.60 5.97 -15.73
N TYR A 116 4.22 4.69 -15.78
CA TYR A 116 4.19 3.93 -17.02
C TYR A 116 2.93 3.05 -17.06
N GLY A 117 2.03 3.31 -18.00
CA GLY A 117 0.77 2.57 -18.12
C GLY A 117 -0.08 2.65 -16.85
N ASN A 118 -0.27 1.52 -16.18
CA ASN A 118 -1.05 1.37 -14.96
C ASN A 118 -0.20 1.26 -13.68
N ILE A 119 1.09 1.54 -13.74
CA ILE A 119 1.98 1.59 -12.56
C ILE A 119 2.52 3.01 -12.37
N ALA A 120 2.77 3.38 -11.11
CA ALA A 120 3.41 4.64 -10.76
C ALA A 120 4.30 4.47 -9.52
N ASP A 121 5.41 5.21 -9.52
CA ASP A 121 6.29 5.40 -8.37
C ASP A 121 6.18 6.86 -7.91
N LEU A 122 5.99 7.06 -6.61
CA LEU A 122 5.92 8.36 -5.99
C LEU A 122 7.00 8.48 -4.93
N TRP A 123 7.79 9.53 -5.02
CA TRP A 123 8.74 9.95 -4.00
C TRP A 123 8.21 11.21 -3.35
N SER A 124 7.79 11.14 -2.10
CA SER A 124 7.08 12.23 -1.43
C SER A 124 7.68 12.55 -0.08
N SER A 125 7.94 13.83 0.18
CA SER A 125 8.26 14.28 1.53
C SER A 125 6.98 14.53 2.32
N TYR A 126 7.01 14.23 3.61
CA TYR A 126 5.88 14.39 4.51
C TYR A 126 6.24 15.08 5.81
N ALA A 127 5.26 15.68 6.46
CA ALA A 127 5.30 16.10 7.85
C ALA A 127 4.11 15.50 8.61
N LEU A 128 4.40 14.92 9.77
CA LEU A 128 3.41 14.35 10.67
C LEU A 128 3.35 15.17 11.96
N HIS A 129 2.16 15.60 12.32
CA HIS A 129 1.87 16.29 13.58
C HIS A 129 1.02 15.41 14.49
N SER A 130 1.23 15.53 15.80
CA SER A 130 0.37 14.96 16.83
C SER A 130 -0.08 16.09 17.74
N ASP A 131 -1.39 16.33 17.82
CA ASP A 131 -2.00 17.44 18.57
C ASP A 131 -1.35 18.81 18.23
N GLY A 132 -1.16 19.06 16.94
CA GLY A 132 -0.57 20.30 16.41
C GLY A 132 0.96 20.40 16.52
N LYS A 133 1.63 19.45 17.20
CA LYS A 133 3.09 19.43 17.31
C LYS A 133 3.70 18.50 16.30
N GLN A 134 4.66 18.97 15.49
CA GLN A 134 5.39 18.11 14.57
C GLN A 134 6.17 17.03 15.35
N VAL A 135 5.89 15.77 15.03
CA VAL A 135 6.49 14.60 15.67
C VAL A 135 7.40 13.80 14.73
N ALA A 136 7.21 13.97 13.43
CA ALA A 136 8.08 13.39 12.40
C ALA A 136 7.98 14.19 11.11
N ARG A 137 8.99 14.08 10.28
CA ARG A 137 8.96 14.37 8.85
C ARG A 137 9.98 13.45 8.17
N GLY A 138 9.88 13.32 6.85
CA GLY A 138 10.77 12.40 6.14
C GLY A 138 10.31 12.18 4.70
N ILE A 139 10.64 11.00 4.19
CA ILE A 139 10.31 10.57 2.82
C ILE A 139 9.42 9.34 2.86
N ASN A 140 8.41 9.34 1.99
CA ASN A 140 7.65 8.19 1.57
C ASN A 140 8.06 7.80 0.15
N SER A 141 8.50 6.55 -0.04
CA SER A 141 8.60 5.90 -1.35
C SER A 141 7.37 5.03 -1.53
N ILE A 142 6.56 5.34 -2.53
CA ILE A 142 5.24 4.74 -2.72
C ILE A 142 5.16 4.12 -4.09
N GLN A 143 4.74 2.86 -4.16
CA GLN A 143 4.39 2.20 -5.41
C GLN A 143 2.89 2.06 -5.53
N ALA A 144 2.37 2.34 -6.72
CA ALA A 144 0.94 2.34 -6.98
C ALA A 144 0.60 1.63 -8.29
N ILE A 145 -0.63 1.13 -8.34
CA ILE A 145 -1.20 0.46 -9.51
C ILE A 145 -2.61 0.97 -9.76
N LYS A 146 -2.98 1.13 -11.02
CA LYS A 146 -4.34 1.45 -11.44
C LYS A 146 -5.13 0.17 -11.71
N ASP A 147 -6.25 0.01 -11.04
CA ASP A 147 -7.26 -1.01 -11.33
C ASP A 147 -8.57 -0.37 -11.85
N ALA A 148 -9.64 -1.16 -11.97
CA ALA A 148 -10.93 -0.68 -12.45
C ALA A 148 -11.57 0.38 -11.52
N GLY A 149 -11.18 0.43 -10.24
CA GLY A 149 -11.70 1.39 -9.26
C GLY A 149 -10.91 2.68 -9.17
N GLY A 150 -9.69 2.73 -9.71
CA GLY A 150 -8.79 3.87 -9.62
C GLY A 150 -7.37 3.48 -9.21
N TRP A 151 -6.59 4.45 -8.76
CA TRP A 151 -5.23 4.21 -8.30
C TRP A 151 -5.21 3.72 -6.85
N ARG A 152 -4.46 2.64 -6.61
CA ARG A 152 -4.22 2.06 -5.28
C ARG A 152 -2.74 1.94 -5.00
N VAL A 153 -2.40 2.03 -3.74
CA VAL A 153 -1.02 1.85 -3.27
C VAL A 153 -0.73 0.36 -3.07
N SER A 154 0.35 -0.12 -3.66
CA SER A 154 0.83 -1.50 -3.51
C SER A 154 1.85 -1.65 -2.39
N SER A 155 2.66 -0.62 -2.15
CA SER A 155 3.62 -0.58 -1.04
C SER A 155 3.96 0.85 -0.66
N ILE A 156 4.28 1.05 0.61
CA ILE A 156 4.83 2.30 1.14
C ILE A 156 6.09 1.97 1.94
N MET A 157 7.20 2.61 1.60
CA MET A 157 8.39 2.63 2.43
C MET A 157 8.55 4.03 3.01
N VAL A 158 8.67 4.11 4.33
CA VAL A 158 8.76 5.37 5.09
C VAL A 158 10.12 5.46 5.75
N GLN A 159 10.83 6.57 5.53
CA GLN A 159 12.04 6.91 6.28
C GLN A 159 11.84 8.27 6.96
N ALA A 160 11.75 8.28 8.27
CA ALA A 160 11.78 9.54 9.03
C ALA A 160 13.18 10.15 8.99
N GLU A 161 13.26 11.48 8.95
CA GLU A 161 14.56 12.16 9.11
C GLU A 161 15.18 11.87 10.47
N SER A 162 16.49 11.90 10.50
CA SER A 162 17.30 11.78 11.72
C SER A 162 18.50 12.71 11.62
N ALA A 163 19.29 12.77 12.70
CA ALA A 163 20.53 13.55 12.68
C ALA A 163 21.53 13.07 11.60
N THR A 164 21.48 11.77 11.27
CA THR A 164 22.34 11.14 10.25
C THR A 164 21.72 11.11 8.86
N ALA A 165 20.40 11.40 8.73
CA ALA A 165 19.67 11.48 7.48
C ALA A 165 18.71 12.67 7.55
N PRO A 166 19.19 13.92 7.53
CA PRO A 166 18.33 15.10 7.52
C PRO A 166 17.59 15.20 6.19
N LEU A 167 16.35 15.70 6.23
CA LEU A 167 15.57 15.91 5.02
C LEU A 167 16.23 16.99 4.15
N PRO A 168 16.61 16.69 2.89
CA PRO A 168 17.22 17.64 2.00
C PRO A 168 16.32 18.84 1.71
N LYS A 169 16.93 20.02 1.49
CA LYS A 169 16.19 21.29 1.31
C LYS A 169 15.22 21.27 0.14
N GLU A 170 15.55 20.56 -0.94
CA GLU A 170 14.69 20.39 -2.10
C GLU A 170 13.36 19.69 -1.81
N TYR A 171 13.27 18.98 -0.70
CA TYR A 171 12.03 18.31 -0.24
C TYR A 171 11.25 19.10 0.81
N LEU A 172 11.71 20.30 1.14
CA LEU A 172 10.98 21.25 2.00
C LEU A 172 10.08 22.15 1.15
N PRO A 173 8.95 22.65 1.70
CA PRO A 173 8.08 23.62 1.03
C PRO A 173 8.80 24.89 0.62
#